data_aed925f47bc44ebfc7d11c5497bc63fe
#
_entry.id   aed925f47bc44ebfc7d11c5497bc63fe
#
_cell.length_a   1.000
_cell.length_b   1.000
_cell.length_c   1.000
_cell.angle_alpha   90.00
_cell.angle_beta   90.00
_cell.angle_gamma   90.00
#
_symmetry.space_group_name_H-M   'P 1'
#
loop_
_entity.id
_entity.type
_entity.pdbx_description
1 polymer ?
#
loop_
_entity_poly.entity_id
_entity_poly.type
_entity_poly.pdbx_seq_one_letter_code
_entity_poly.pdbx_strand_id
1 'polypeptide(L)'
;MLFDYNAITLLSNARETRISGFDSPWEHFSHWLRVDDEEQRINREQIAAKQISLDYAVQSLFQKHRLLDFIENFILYHDSGYKIVAKNHQFFGVNKAVASVATQRDGKLGVFWHTQGSSKSYSIVMLCRKIFQRLTGNFTFLIITDRDDLDRQIYKNFLNTATVKKKEICQPSSGKHLRELLATNKRYIFTLIQKFSFPAGQNYPVLSERNDIIVIVDEAHRTQYRNLAENMRRALPNAQYMAFTGTPLLGKDELTETWFGGYVSRYDFAQSIEDEATVKLFYDRRLAEVCVKNDDLQEEFYEIAESENLTDHQIERLQKQFASMIGVLSVDDRLNTIAQDIALHFPRRVSQVQSVNLSIPA
;
A
#
# COMPACT_ATOMS: atom_id res chain seq x y z
N MET A 1 19.56 2.89 29.30
CA MET A 1 20.33 3.73 30.08
C MET A 1 21.18 4.77 29.38
N LEU A 2 22.39 4.58 28.82
CA LEU A 2 23.07 5.68 28.10
C LEU A 2 22.29 6.17 26.86
N PHE A 3 21.56 5.29 26.21
CA PHE A 3 20.86 5.56 24.95
C PHE A 3 19.34 5.67 25.08
N ASP A 4 18.78 5.58 26.29
CA ASP A 4 17.30 5.59 26.47
C ASP A 4 16.67 6.91 26.02
N TYR A 5 17.42 8.01 26.10
CA TYR A 5 16.98 9.35 25.71
C TYR A 5 17.36 9.73 24.26
N ASN A 6 18.04 8.86 23.51
CA ASN A 6 18.38 9.16 22.13
C ASN A 6 17.11 9.18 21.27
N ALA A 7 16.87 10.25 20.54
CA ALA A 7 15.77 10.33 19.61
C ALA A 7 15.95 9.35 18.45
N ILE A 8 17.14 9.35 17.84
CA ILE A 8 17.55 8.52 16.71
C ILE A 8 18.98 8.04 16.89
N THR A 9 19.31 6.95 16.21
CA THR A 9 20.69 6.44 16.08
C THR A 9 21.08 6.50 14.62
N LEU A 10 22.25 7.10 14.37
CA LEU A 10 22.83 7.20 13.05
C LEU A 10 24.13 6.40 13.05
N LEU A 11 24.21 5.45 12.11
CA LEU A 11 25.40 4.61 11.90
C LEU A 11 26.01 4.96 10.56
N SER A 12 27.30 5.27 10.53
CA SER A 12 27.98 5.66 9.30
C SER A 12 29.43 5.16 9.25
N ASN A 13 29.83 4.71 8.06
CA ASN A 13 31.22 4.45 7.69
C ASN A 13 31.67 5.37 6.54
N ALA A 14 30.98 6.48 6.34
CA ALA A 14 31.10 7.45 5.25
C ALA A 14 30.62 6.94 3.88
N ARG A 15 30.77 5.66 3.55
CA ARG A 15 30.22 5.06 2.32
C ARG A 15 28.74 4.81 2.42
N GLU A 16 28.32 4.35 3.59
CA GLU A 16 26.91 4.10 3.92
C GLU A 16 26.54 4.79 5.22
N THR A 17 25.34 5.36 5.24
CA THR A 17 24.74 5.95 6.42
C THR A 17 23.32 5.45 6.57
N ARG A 18 23.02 4.92 7.75
CA ARG A 18 21.71 4.36 8.09
C ARG A 18 21.18 4.96 9.37
N ILE A 19 19.85 5.09 9.46
CA ILE A 19 19.15 5.72 10.57
C ILE A 19 18.05 4.80 11.08
N SER A 20 17.95 4.65 12.40
CA SER A 20 16.83 3.99 13.08
C SER A 20 16.78 4.36 14.58
N GLY A 21 15.97 3.67 15.37
CA GLY A 21 16.04 3.66 16.82
C GLY A 21 17.24 2.86 17.34
N PHE A 22 17.71 3.14 18.54
CA PHE A 22 18.86 2.44 19.13
C PHE A 22 18.60 0.93 19.31
N ASP A 23 17.39 0.58 19.69
CA ASP A 23 16.92 -0.78 19.97
C ASP A 23 16.34 -1.50 18.74
N SER A 24 16.43 -0.87 17.56
CA SER A 24 15.88 -1.44 16.32
C SER A 24 16.76 -2.58 15.79
N PRO A 25 16.18 -3.67 15.29
CA PRO A 25 16.89 -4.66 14.48
C PRO A 25 17.56 -4.04 13.25
N TRP A 26 18.65 -4.65 12.77
CA TRP A 26 19.40 -4.12 11.62
C TRP A 26 18.56 -3.86 10.37
N GLU A 27 17.60 -4.70 10.10
CA GLU A 27 16.66 -4.58 8.97
C GLU A 27 15.80 -3.31 9.01
N HIS A 28 15.68 -2.66 10.17
CA HIS A 28 14.97 -1.40 10.31
C HIS A 28 15.88 -0.17 10.14
N PHE A 29 17.20 -0.37 10.06
CA PHE A 29 18.11 0.70 9.74
C PHE A 29 18.06 1.02 8.25
N SER A 30 17.47 2.14 7.89
CA SER A 30 17.24 2.55 6.50
C SER A 30 18.23 3.64 6.08
N HIS A 31 18.55 3.65 4.79
CA HIS A 31 19.35 4.70 4.18
C HIS A 31 18.65 6.06 4.23
N TRP A 32 19.43 7.12 4.35
CA TRP A 32 18.93 8.49 4.27
C TRP A 32 19.75 9.26 3.24
N LEU A 33 19.39 9.15 1.97
CA LEU A 33 20.18 9.67 0.85
C LEU A 33 19.47 10.75 0.03
N ARG A 34 18.16 10.95 0.22
CA ARG A 34 17.42 12.02 -0.45
C ARG A 34 17.36 13.25 0.46
N VAL A 35 17.74 14.41 -0.10
CA VAL A 35 17.90 15.65 0.66
C VAL A 35 16.61 16.44 0.70
N ASP A 36 15.92 16.59 -0.42
CA ASP A 36 14.79 17.50 -0.55
C ASP A 36 13.46 16.83 -0.86
N ASP A 37 13.50 15.65 -1.53
CA ASP A 37 12.32 15.01 -2.05
C ASP A 37 12.51 13.50 -2.17
N GLU A 38 11.44 12.70 -1.96
CA GLU A 38 11.49 11.24 -2.12
C GLU A 38 11.64 10.79 -3.58
N GLU A 39 11.30 11.64 -4.54
CA GLU A 39 11.49 11.37 -5.97
C GLU A 39 12.88 11.75 -6.48
N GLN A 40 13.71 12.37 -5.63
CA GLN A 40 15.08 12.72 -5.99
C GLN A 40 15.86 11.47 -6.40
N ARG A 41 16.41 11.49 -7.62
CA ARG A 41 17.30 10.41 -8.09
C ARG A 41 18.65 10.50 -7.42
N ILE A 42 19.15 9.35 -6.97
CA ILE A 42 20.43 9.22 -6.29
C ILE A 42 21.34 8.27 -7.08
N ASN A 43 22.65 8.50 -7.01
CA ASN A 43 23.65 7.56 -7.49
C ASN A 43 24.45 7.04 -6.29
N ARG A 44 24.03 5.90 -5.76
CA ARG A 44 24.64 5.28 -4.56
C ARG A 44 26.10 4.92 -4.75
N GLU A 45 26.47 4.41 -5.93
CA GLU A 45 27.87 4.05 -6.23
C GLU A 45 28.77 5.28 -6.17
N GLN A 46 28.31 6.41 -6.73
CA GLN A 46 29.05 7.66 -6.68
C GLN A 46 29.14 8.21 -5.25
N ILE A 47 28.05 8.14 -4.48
CA ILE A 47 28.01 8.57 -3.09
C ILE A 47 28.98 7.73 -2.25
N ALA A 48 28.98 6.40 -2.43
CA ALA A 48 29.87 5.49 -1.72
C ALA A 48 31.34 5.70 -2.13
N ALA A 49 31.61 5.88 -3.42
CA ALA A 49 32.95 6.13 -3.93
C ALA A 49 33.56 7.44 -3.40
N LYS A 50 32.75 8.49 -3.27
CA LYS A 50 33.15 9.78 -2.70
C LYS A 50 33.13 9.80 -1.17
N GLN A 51 32.60 8.78 -0.51
CA GLN A 51 32.47 8.67 0.96
C GLN A 51 31.69 9.83 1.59
N ILE A 52 30.61 10.26 0.94
CA ILE A 52 29.79 11.43 1.33
C ILE A 52 28.37 11.06 1.77
N SER A 53 28.10 9.80 2.08
CA SER A 53 26.73 9.36 2.48
C SER A 53 26.24 10.05 3.77
N LEU A 54 27.14 10.36 4.69
CA LEU A 54 26.82 11.11 5.91
C LEU A 54 26.37 12.54 5.59
N ASP A 55 26.99 13.19 4.58
CA ASP A 55 26.66 14.56 4.20
C ASP A 55 25.21 14.67 3.73
N TYR A 56 24.72 13.67 2.99
CA TYR A 56 23.30 13.61 2.57
C TYR A 56 22.35 13.54 3.78
N ALA A 57 22.64 12.68 4.75
CA ALA A 57 21.83 12.57 5.96
C ALA A 57 21.84 13.87 6.76
N VAL A 58 23.02 14.51 6.91
CA VAL A 58 23.18 15.77 7.65
C VAL A 58 22.46 16.91 6.93
N GLN A 59 22.65 17.08 5.64
CA GLN A 59 22.01 18.14 4.86
C GLN A 59 20.49 17.99 4.83
N SER A 60 19.98 16.77 4.78
CA SER A 60 18.55 16.50 4.75
C SER A 60 17.90 16.63 6.12
N LEU A 61 18.29 15.77 7.06
CA LEU A 61 17.58 15.59 8.32
C LEU A 61 17.99 16.59 9.40
N PHE A 62 19.28 16.98 9.44
CA PHE A 62 19.81 17.80 10.54
C PHE A 62 19.63 19.31 10.35
N GLN A 63 18.87 19.74 9.34
CA GLN A 63 18.36 21.11 9.34
C GLN A 63 17.44 21.30 10.55
N LYS A 64 17.66 22.37 11.31
CA LYS A 64 17.02 22.60 12.62
C LYS A 64 15.51 22.37 12.62
N HIS A 65 14.80 22.93 11.66
CA HIS A 65 13.34 22.79 11.56
C HIS A 65 12.91 21.38 11.18
N ARG A 66 13.66 20.69 10.29
CA ARG A 66 13.37 19.31 9.89
C ARG A 66 13.62 18.32 11.01
N LEU A 67 14.73 18.49 11.73
CA LEU A 67 15.07 17.63 12.88
C LEU A 67 14.02 17.74 14.00
N LEU A 68 13.58 18.95 14.32
CA LEU A 68 12.53 19.15 15.31
C LEU A 68 11.20 18.52 14.86
N ASP A 69 10.82 18.73 13.62
CA ASP A 69 9.63 18.12 13.02
C ASP A 69 9.72 16.58 13.01
N PHE A 70 10.92 16.06 12.70
CA PHE A 70 11.18 14.62 12.69
C PHE A 70 11.02 14.00 14.09
N ILE A 71 11.63 14.62 15.09
CA ILE A 71 11.55 14.12 16.48
C ILE A 71 10.10 14.15 16.97
N GLU A 72 9.37 15.20 16.67
CA GLU A 72 8.01 15.38 17.15
C GLU A 72 6.99 14.47 16.44
N ASN A 73 7.10 14.30 15.10
CA ASN A 73 6.04 13.72 14.30
C ASN A 73 6.39 12.37 13.66
N PHE A 74 7.69 12.00 13.54
CA PHE A 74 8.15 10.88 12.75
C PHE A 74 8.85 9.78 13.56
N ILE A 75 8.79 9.88 14.89
CA ILE A 75 9.20 8.83 15.82
C ILE A 75 7.96 8.37 16.57
N LEU A 76 7.62 7.08 16.42
CA LEU A 76 6.53 6.44 17.14
C LEU A 76 7.13 5.48 18.18
N TYR A 77 6.46 5.36 19.32
CA TYR A 77 6.85 4.47 20.39
C TYR A 77 5.87 3.28 20.41
N HIS A 78 6.39 2.11 20.10
CA HIS A 78 5.60 0.89 20.12
C HIS A 78 5.44 0.37 21.55
N ASP A 79 4.28 -0.16 21.90
CA ASP A 79 3.97 -0.69 23.23
C ASP A 79 4.97 -1.76 23.72
N SER A 80 5.62 -2.46 22.79
CA SER A 80 6.70 -3.42 23.10
C SER A 80 8.04 -2.77 23.49
N GLY A 81 8.10 -1.45 23.58
CA GLY A 81 9.26 -0.69 24.07
C GLY A 81 10.27 -0.25 23.02
N TYR A 82 10.09 -0.57 21.73
CA TYR A 82 10.98 -0.12 20.67
C TYR A 82 10.44 1.10 19.91
N LYS A 83 11.36 1.83 19.27
CA LYS A 83 11.03 3.00 18.45
C LYS A 83 10.83 2.62 16.99
N ILE A 84 9.79 3.18 16.37
CA ILE A 84 9.56 3.13 14.94
C ILE A 84 9.95 4.49 14.38
N VAL A 85 11.04 4.53 13.65
CA VAL A 85 11.58 5.75 13.05
C VAL A 85 11.21 5.80 11.58
N ALA A 86 10.68 6.92 11.12
CA ALA A 86 10.29 7.09 9.73
C ALA A 86 11.48 6.93 8.79
N LYS A 87 11.25 6.27 7.67
CA LYS A 87 12.21 6.20 6.57
C LYS A 87 12.18 7.50 5.77
N ASN A 88 13.22 7.74 4.97
CA ASN A 88 13.40 8.95 4.18
C ASN A 88 12.18 9.28 3.30
N HIS A 89 11.67 8.30 2.53
CA HIS A 89 10.48 8.46 1.71
C HIS A 89 9.20 8.74 2.52
N GLN A 90 9.06 8.16 3.72
CA GLN A 90 7.91 8.42 4.59
C GLN A 90 7.92 9.85 5.10
N PHE A 91 9.10 10.36 5.49
CA PHE A 91 9.25 11.74 5.96
C PHE A 91 8.78 12.75 4.90
N PHE A 92 9.29 12.65 3.68
CA PHE A 92 8.91 13.58 2.62
C PHE A 92 7.46 13.38 2.18
N GLY A 93 7.03 12.14 1.94
CA GLY A 93 5.69 11.84 1.48
C GLY A 93 4.61 12.29 2.47
N VAL A 94 4.78 12.02 3.75
CA VAL A 94 3.83 12.48 4.79
C VAL A 94 3.80 14.01 4.88
N ASN A 95 4.94 14.68 4.75
CA ASN A 95 4.99 16.13 4.73
C ASN A 95 4.23 16.73 3.55
N LYS A 96 4.38 16.17 2.35
CA LYS A 96 3.60 16.55 1.17
C LYS A 96 2.09 16.30 1.38
N ALA A 97 1.72 15.17 1.97
CA ALA A 97 0.34 14.84 2.28
C ALA A 97 -0.28 15.82 3.30
N VAL A 98 0.45 16.21 4.34
CA VAL A 98 0.00 17.25 5.30
C VAL A 98 -0.16 18.60 4.61
N ALA A 99 0.78 18.98 3.73
CA ALA A 99 0.68 20.22 2.97
C ALA A 99 -0.56 20.22 2.04
N SER A 100 -0.87 19.06 1.42
CA SER A 100 -2.09 18.91 0.62
C SER A 100 -3.35 19.15 1.47
N VAL A 101 -3.45 18.56 2.66
CA VAL A 101 -4.58 18.80 3.59
C VAL A 101 -4.69 20.29 3.96
N ALA A 102 -3.57 20.98 4.14
CA ALA A 102 -3.55 22.38 4.52
C ALA A 102 -3.99 23.30 3.38
N THR A 103 -3.74 22.96 2.12
CA THR A 103 -3.89 23.85 0.96
C THR A 103 -5.06 23.50 0.04
N GLN A 104 -5.37 22.22 -0.16
CA GLN A 104 -6.45 21.80 -1.06
C GLN A 104 -7.83 22.11 -0.49
N ARG A 105 -8.77 22.47 -1.37
CA ARG A 105 -10.14 22.84 -1.00
C ARG A 105 -11.21 22.16 -1.87
N ASP A 106 -10.79 21.38 -2.87
CA ASP A 106 -11.67 20.65 -3.80
C ASP A 106 -12.04 19.24 -3.32
N GLY A 107 -11.62 18.88 -2.11
CA GLY A 107 -11.85 17.56 -1.53
C GLY A 107 -10.94 16.46 -2.09
N LYS A 108 -9.93 16.80 -2.91
CA LYS A 108 -8.99 15.85 -3.53
C LYS A 108 -7.59 16.08 -2.99
N LEU A 109 -7.17 15.26 -2.06
CA LEU A 109 -5.87 15.40 -1.39
C LEU A 109 -4.73 14.72 -2.14
N GLY A 110 -5.05 13.88 -3.13
CA GLY A 110 -4.07 13.19 -3.96
C GLY A 110 -3.91 11.70 -3.63
N VAL A 111 -3.03 11.08 -4.41
CA VAL A 111 -2.67 9.67 -4.31
C VAL A 111 -1.29 9.52 -3.69
N PHE A 112 -1.21 8.81 -2.58
CA PHE A 112 0.02 8.43 -1.90
C PHE A 112 0.42 7.03 -2.40
N TRP A 113 1.23 7.00 -3.46
CA TRP A 113 1.70 5.76 -4.05
C TRP A 113 3.09 5.39 -3.53
N HIS A 114 3.13 4.46 -2.62
CA HIS A 114 4.37 3.85 -2.13
C HIS A 114 4.28 2.33 -2.32
N THR A 115 5.31 1.73 -2.91
CA THR A 115 5.34 0.31 -3.25
C THR A 115 5.06 -0.60 -2.04
N GLN A 116 4.71 -1.86 -2.27
CA GLN A 116 4.52 -2.83 -1.21
C GLN A 116 5.81 -2.99 -0.39
N GLY A 117 5.69 -3.21 0.93
CA GLY A 117 6.84 -3.27 1.83
C GLY A 117 7.39 -1.91 2.30
N SER A 118 6.89 -0.77 1.80
CA SER A 118 7.31 0.58 2.20
C SER A 118 6.75 1.05 3.55
N SER A 119 6.07 0.19 4.29
CA SER A 119 5.46 0.49 5.60
C SER A 119 4.39 1.59 5.55
N LYS A 120 3.53 1.61 4.51
CA LYS A 120 2.44 2.59 4.31
C LYS A 120 1.54 2.77 5.53
N SER A 121 1.25 1.70 6.26
CA SER A 121 0.39 1.76 7.45
C SER A 121 0.96 2.69 8.53
N TYR A 122 2.28 2.72 8.72
CA TYR A 122 2.90 3.70 9.63
C TYR A 122 2.91 5.11 9.04
N SER A 123 2.99 5.25 7.72
CA SER A 123 2.81 6.57 7.07
C SER A 123 1.42 7.14 7.35
N ILE A 124 0.38 6.31 7.36
CA ILE A 124 -0.99 6.73 7.73
C ILE A 124 -1.04 7.18 9.20
N VAL A 125 -0.41 6.43 10.12
CA VAL A 125 -0.34 6.81 11.54
C VAL A 125 0.34 8.17 11.71
N MET A 126 1.52 8.35 11.10
CA MET A 126 2.30 9.61 11.16
C MET A 126 1.53 10.78 10.55
N LEU A 127 0.85 10.55 9.41
CA LEU A 127 0.00 11.54 8.75
C LEU A 127 -1.12 12.02 9.68
N CYS A 128 -1.91 11.10 10.21
CA CYS A 128 -3.02 11.45 11.10
C CYS A 128 -2.54 12.18 12.37
N ARG A 129 -1.45 11.68 12.98
CA ARG A 129 -0.84 12.32 14.14
C ARG A 129 -0.38 13.74 13.83
N LYS A 130 0.34 13.94 12.74
CA LYS A 130 0.87 15.25 12.35
C LYS A 130 -0.23 16.24 11.99
N ILE A 131 -1.25 15.83 11.23
CA ILE A 131 -2.42 16.67 10.94
C ILE A 131 -3.07 17.13 12.24
N PHE A 132 -3.32 16.19 13.16
CA PHE A 132 -3.95 16.50 14.43
C PHE A 132 -3.13 17.46 15.31
N GLN A 133 -1.80 17.38 15.27
CA GLN A 133 -0.92 18.21 16.08
C GLN A 133 -0.66 19.59 15.45
N ARG A 134 -0.63 19.69 14.12
CA ARG A 134 -0.15 20.87 13.40
C ARG A 134 -1.22 21.70 12.74
N LEU A 135 -2.36 21.09 12.40
CA LEU A 135 -3.45 21.81 11.74
C LEU A 135 -4.58 22.09 12.72
N THR A 136 -5.13 23.30 12.63
CA THR A 136 -6.30 23.70 13.41
C THR A 136 -7.55 23.12 12.77
N GLY A 137 -8.34 22.35 13.52
CA GLY A 137 -9.60 21.77 13.04
C GLY A 137 -10.08 20.65 13.96
N ASN A 138 -11.32 20.27 13.78
CA ASN A 138 -11.93 19.16 14.52
C ASN A 138 -11.95 17.91 13.64
N PHE A 139 -10.78 17.47 13.21
CA PHE A 139 -10.64 16.42 12.23
C PHE A 139 -11.23 15.08 12.67
N THR A 140 -11.98 14.45 11.76
CA THR A 140 -12.37 13.05 11.81
C THR A 140 -11.59 12.31 10.73
N PHE A 141 -10.82 11.30 11.11
CA PHE A 141 -10.11 10.42 10.18
C PHE A 141 -10.96 9.17 9.94
N LEU A 142 -11.41 8.99 8.72
CA LEU A 142 -12.13 7.81 8.26
C LEU A 142 -11.19 6.94 7.44
N ILE A 143 -10.67 5.88 8.04
CA ILE A 143 -9.75 4.95 7.42
C ILE A 143 -10.55 3.79 6.83
N ILE A 144 -10.43 3.61 5.52
CA ILE A 144 -11.21 2.62 4.75
C ILE A 144 -10.26 1.62 4.10
N THR A 145 -10.53 0.35 4.33
CA THR A 145 -9.81 -0.76 3.71
C THR A 145 -10.76 -1.68 2.96
N ASP A 146 -10.23 -2.59 2.16
CA ASP A 146 -11.02 -3.59 1.42
C ASP A 146 -11.10 -4.94 2.12
N ARG A 147 -10.21 -5.21 3.10
CA ARG A 147 -10.07 -6.49 3.78
C ARG A 147 -9.98 -6.33 5.28
N ASP A 148 -10.61 -7.26 5.98
CA ASP A 148 -10.57 -7.34 7.45
C ASP A 148 -9.13 -7.43 8.01
N ASP A 149 -8.24 -8.16 7.34
CA ASP A 149 -6.86 -8.33 7.80
C ASP A 149 -6.08 -7.01 7.76
N LEU A 150 -6.25 -6.22 6.69
CA LEU A 150 -5.64 -4.91 6.56
C LEU A 150 -6.23 -3.91 7.55
N ASP A 151 -7.56 -3.92 7.73
CA ASP A 151 -8.24 -3.09 8.72
C ASP A 151 -7.69 -3.38 10.12
N ARG A 152 -7.58 -4.65 10.50
CA ARG A 152 -7.00 -5.06 11.78
C ARG A 152 -5.53 -4.69 11.93
N GLN A 153 -4.73 -4.75 10.86
CA GLN A 153 -3.31 -4.38 10.89
C GLN A 153 -3.15 -2.88 11.12
N ILE A 154 -3.83 -2.04 10.34
CA ILE A 154 -3.75 -0.59 10.49
C ILE A 154 -4.29 -0.18 11.88
N TYR A 155 -5.42 -0.72 12.29
CA TYR A 155 -6.00 -0.51 13.61
C TYR A 155 -5.00 -0.83 14.75
N LYS A 156 -4.33 -1.99 14.69
CA LYS A 156 -3.31 -2.37 15.67
C LYS A 156 -2.12 -1.40 15.68
N ASN A 157 -1.68 -0.92 14.51
CA ASN A 157 -0.58 0.04 14.44
C ASN A 157 -0.92 1.36 15.15
N PHE A 158 -2.16 1.84 15.04
CA PHE A 158 -2.61 3.01 15.79
C PHE A 158 -2.63 2.78 17.30
N LEU A 159 -3.09 1.62 17.75
CA LEU A 159 -3.10 1.28 19.18
C LEU A 159 -1.68 1.10 19.72
N ASN A 160 -0.89 0.23 19.07
CA ASN A 160 0.43 -0.16 19.56
C ASN A 160 1.44 0.99 19.55
N THR A 161 1.17 2.08 18.85
CA THR A 161 2.02 3.29 18.84
C THR A 161 1.53 4.37 19.79
N ALA A 162 0.58 4.05 20.68
CA ALA A 162 -0.05 4.99 21.60
C ALA A 162 -0.54 6.30 20.93
N THR A 163 -0.69 6.29 19.62
CA THR A 163 -1.18 7.44 18.84
C THR A 163 -2.62 7.77 19.21
N VAL A 164 -3.38 6.74 19.59
CA VAL A 164 -4.77 6.86 20.01
C VAL A 164 -5.05 5.94 21.20
N LYS A 165 -6.00 6.35 22.03
CA LYS A 165 -6.51 5.51 23.09
C LYS A 165 -7.63 4.62 22.52
N LYS A 166 -7.76 3.38 23.01
CA LYS A 166 -8.80 2.43 22.56
C LYS A 166 -10.22 3.02 22.55
N LYS A 167 -10.52 3.93 23.46
CA LYS A 167 -11.83 4.63 23.54
C LYS A 167 -12.05 5.67 22.43
N GLU A 168 -11.01 6.10 21.73
CA GLU A 168 -11.07 7.12 20.68
C GLU A 168 -11.25 6.50 19.29
N ILE A 169 -11.09 5.18 19.19
CA ILE A 169 -11.25 4.42 17.95
C ILE A 169 -12.65 3.82 17.91
N CYS A 170 -13.28 3.94 16.75
CA CYS A 170 -14.57 3.32 16.46
C CYS A 170 -14.44 2.36 15.28
N GLN A 171 -14.92 1.14 15.45
CA GLN A 171 -15.10 0.17 14.37
C GLN A 171 -16.60 -0.15 14.27
N PRO A 172 -17.29 0.27 13.20
CA PRO A 172 -18.70 0.00 13.04
C PRO A 172 -18.94 -1.50 12.80
N SER A 173 -19.91 -2.08 13.47
CA SER A 173 -20.33 -3.46 13.28
C SER A 173 -21.16 -3.68 12.00
N SER A 174 -21.82 -2.63 11.51
CA SER A 174 -22.70 -2.67 10.34
C SER A 174 -22.72 -1.34 9.60
N GLY A 175 -23.30 -1.31 8.38
CA GLY A 175 -23.53 -0.07 7.64
C GLY A 175 -24.45 0.92 8.38
N LYS A 176 -25.43 0.42 9.15
CA LYS A 176 -26.27 1.29 10.01
C LYS A 176 -25.43 1.94 11.11
N HIS A 177 -24.60 1.17 11.80
CA HIS A 177 -23.72 1.69 12.85
C HIS A 177 -22.68 2.69 12.28
N LEU A 178 -22.16 2.45 11.06
CA LEU A 178 -21.30 3.42 10.39
C LEU A 178 -22.00 4.76 10.19
N ARG A 179 -23.25 4.75 9.76
CA ARG A 179 -24.06 5.98 9.59
C ARG A 179 -24.23 6.74 10.89
N GLU A 180 -24.50 6.03 11.98
CA GLU A 180 -24.63 6.63 13.33
C GLU A 180 -23.30 7.24 13.79
N LEU A 181 -22.17 6.58 13.56
CA LEU A 181 -20.83 7.10 13.91
C LEU A 181 -20.47 8.34 13.10
N LEU A 182 -20.76 8.38 11.80
CA LEU A 182 -20.47 9.51 10.93
C LEU A 182 -21.33 10.74 11.21
N ALA A 183 -22.52 10.53 11.76
CA ALA A 183 -23.39 11.62 12.25
C ALA A 183 -22.87 12.22 13.58
N THR A 184 -21.93 11.56 14.25
CA THR A 184 -21.32 12.03 15.49
C THR A 184 -19.87 12.47 15.26
N ASN A 185 -19.35 13.28 16.19
CA ASN A 185 -17.97 13.75 16.13
C ASN A 185 -17.02 12.70 16.73
N LYS A 186 -16.55 11.76 15.91
CA LYS A 186 -15.54 10.74 16.27
C LYS A 186 -14.20 11.09 15.62
N ARG A 187 -13.11 10.90 16.37
CA ARG A 187 -11.78 11.23 15.84
C ARG A 187 -11.27 10.21 14.84
N TYR A 188 -11.42 8.91 15.12
CA TYR A 188 -10.95 7.83 14.27
C TYR A 188 -12.05 6.81 14.05
N ILE A 189 -12.37 6.53 12.79
CA ILE A 189 -13.31 5.50 12.37
C ILE A 189 -12.57 4.58 11.39
N PHE A 190 -12.46 3.29 11.73
CA PHE A 190 -11.90 2.26 10.88
C PHE A 190 -13.02 1.42 10.31
N THR A 191 -13.07 1.25 9.01
CA THR A 191 -14.18 0.54 8.37
C THR A 191 -13.79 -0.11 7.05
N LEU A 192 -14.58 -1.10 6.67
CA LEU A 192 -14.49 -1.70 5.35
C LEU A 192 -15.36 -0.92 4.36
N ILE A 193 -14.90 -0.83 3.10
CA ILE A 193 -15.65 -0.16 2.03
C ILE A 193 -17.04 -0.80 1.81
N GLN A 194 -17.17 -2.11 2.06
CA GLN A 194 -18.43 -2.86 1.91
C GLN A 194 -19.55 -2.31 2.80
N LYS A 195 -19.22 -1.59 3.88
CA LYS A 195 -20.22 -0.98 4.77
C LYS A 195 -20.93 0.24 4.17
N PHE A 196 -20.44 0.74 3.02
CA PHE A 196 -21.14 1.72 2.18
C PHE A 196 -22.12 1.07 1.17
N SER A 197 -22.35 -0.24 1.29
CA SER A 197 -23.38 -0.91 0.49
C SER A 197 -24.79 -0.38 0.85
N PHE A 198 -25.62 -0.19 -0.18
CA PHE A 198 -26.97 0.31 -0.05
C PHE A 198 -27.89 -0.39 -1.07
N PRO A 199 -29.18 -0.54 -0.81
CA PRO A 199 -30.08 -1.20 -1.73
C PRO A 199 -30.05 -0.61 -3.14
N ALA A 200 -30.06 -1.47 -4.15
CA ALA A 200 -30.04 -1.04 -5.53
C ALA A 200 -31.23 -0.13 -5.87
N GLY A 201 -30.99 0.91 -6.67
CA GLY A 201 -32.01 1.88 -7.05
C GLY A 201 -32.35 2.95 -6.02
N GLN A 202 -31.73 2.93 -4.85
CA GLN A 202 -31.87 3.98 -3.85
C GLN A 202 -30.62 4.84 -3.76
N ASN A 203 -30.80 6.14 -3.53
CA ASN A 203 -29.69 7.05 -3.29
C ASN A 203 -29.17 6.88 -1.87
N TYR A 204 -27.84 6.79 -1.74
CA TYR A 204 -27.21 6.79 -0.42
C TYR A 204 -27.43 8.16 0.25
N PRO A 205 -27.88 8.19 1.52
CA PRO A 205 -28.15 9.46 2.20
C PRO A 205 -26.86 10.22 2.50
N VAL A 206 -26.93 11.56 2.54
CA VAL A 206 -25.88 12.41 3.10
C VAL A 206 -25.83 12.17 4.60
N LEU A 207 -24.64 11.83 5.11
CA LEU A 207 -24.43 11.54 6.53
C LEU A 207 -23.79 12.70 7.26
N SER A 208 -22.93 13.45 6.56
CA SER A 208 -22.27 14.62 7.12
C SER A 208 -21.86 15.59 6.01
N GLU A 209 -22.13 16.86 6.22
CA GLU A 209 -21.67 17.95 5.34
C GLU A 209 -20.37 18.59 5.84
N ARG A 210 -19.73 18.03 6.84
CA ARG A 210 -18.47 18.51 7.40
C ARG A 210 -17.34 18.43 6.36
N ASN A 211 -16.51 19.45 6.31
CA ASN A 211 -15.34 19.56 5.44
C ASN A 211 -14.01 19.19 6.15
N ASP A 212 -14.07 18.90 7.44
CA ASP A 212 -12.94 18.47 8.28
C ASP A 212 -12.91 16.94 8.49
N ILE A 213 -13.65 16.19 7.67
CA ILE A 213 -13.53 14.74 7.57
C ILE A 213 -12.47 14.40 6.53
N ILE A 214 -11.41 13.71 6.95
CA ILE A 214 -10.36 13.19 6.07
C ILE A 214 -10.57 11.72 5.86
N VAL A 215 -10.88 11.34 4.62
CA VAL A 215 -11.10 9.95 4.21
C VAL A 215 -9.81 9.42 3.61
N ILE A 216 -9.25 8.40 4.24
CA ILE A 216 -8.04 7.70 3.80
C ILE A 216 -8.48 6.33 3.30
N VAL A 217 -8.30 6.08 1.99
CA VAL A 217 -8.66 4.81 1.35
C VAL A 217 -7.38 4.03 1.07
N ASP A 218 -7.20 2.91 1.75
CA ASP A 218 -6.08 2.01 1.49
C ASP A 218 -6.44 1.02 0.37
N GLU A 219 -5.45 0.66 -0.46
CA GLU A 219 -5.58 -0.18 -1.65
C GLU A 219 -6.66 0.32 -2.64
N ALA A 220 -6.67 1.64 -2.89
CA ALA A 220 -7.71 2.35 -3.67
C ALA A 220 -7.84 1.91 -5.15
N HIS A 221 -6.91 1.08 -5.66
CA HIS A 221 -6.82 0.67 -7.08
C HIS A 221 -7.84 -0.41 -7.50
N ARG A 222 -8.66 -0.95 -6.59
CA ARG A 222 -9.56 -2.07 -6.91
C ARG A 222 -10.86 -1.58 -7.53
N THR A 223 -11.09 -1.96 -8.77
CA THR A 223 -12.25 -1.57 -9.61
C THR A 223 -13.63 -2.04 -9.11
N GLN A 224 -13.67 -2.98 -8.16
CA GLN A 224 -14.91 -3.52 -7.61
C GLN A 224 -15.72 -2.51 -6.77
N TYR A 225 -15.16 -1.33 -6.55
CA TYR A 225 -15.69 -0.35 -5.59
C TYR A 225 -16.45 0.81 -6.21
N ARG A 226 -16.69 0.83 -7.53
CA ARG A 226 -17.27 2.01 -8.18
C ARG A 226 -18.55 2.50 -7.51
N ASN A 227 -19.53 1.61 -7.32
CA ASN A 227 -20.80 1.96 -6.67
C ASN A 227 -20.62 2.28 -5.17
N LEU A 228 -19.72 1.57 -4.48
CA LEU A 228 -19.45 1.79 -3.06
C LEU A 228 -18.73 3.12 -2.85
N ALA A 229 -17.80 3.46 -3.73
CA ALA A 229 -17.08 4.72 -3.71
C ALA A 229 -18.00 5.91 -4.05
N GLU A 230 -18.95 5.74 -4.99
CA GLU A 230 -19.99 6.75 -5.23
C GLU A 230 -20.89 6.96 -4.01
N ASN A 231 -21.30 5.88 -3.35
CA ASN A 231 -22.07 5.95 -2.12
C ASN A 231 -21.31 6.67 -1.01
N MET A 232 -20.02 6.36 -0.86
CA MET A 232 -19.14 7.05 0.09
C MET A 232 -19.08 8.56 -0.17
N ARG A 233 -18.92 8.96 -1.45
CA ARG A 233 -18.90 10.35 -1.86
C ARG A 233 -20.23 11.07 -1.63
N ARG A 234 -21.34 10.40 -1.90
CA ARG A 234 -22.69 10.92 -1.60
C ARG A 234 -22.91 11.07 -0.11
N ALA A 235 -22.40 10.14 0.68
CA ALA A 235 -22.48 10.17 2.13
C ALA A 235 -21.74 11.38 2.74
N LEU A 236 -20.62 11.77 2.15
CA LEU A 236 -19.68 12.74 2.67
C LEU A 236 -19.25 13.73 1.56
N PRO A 237 -20.17 14.57 1.06
CA PRO A 237 -19.92 15.39 -0.14
C PRO A 237 -18.80 16.42 0.02
N ASN A 238 -18.56 16.91 1.23
CA ASN A 238 -17.57 17.94 1.54
C ASN A 238 -16.29 17.36 2.19
N ALA A 239 -16.19 16.03 2.37
CA ALA A 239 -15.00 15.41 2.93
C ALA A 239 -13.79 15.51 1.99
N GLN A 240 -12.61 15.41 2.57
CA GLN A 240 -11.34 15.43 1.86
C GLN A 240 -10.85 13.99 1.69
N TYR A 241 -10.43 13.61 0.49
CA TYR A 241 -10.14 12.22 0.13
C TYR A 241 -8.70 12.04 -0.29
N MET A 242 -8.01 11.09 0.32
CA MET A 242 -6.65 10.66 -0.01
C MET A 242 -6.61 9.17 -0.26
N ALA A 243 -5.99 8.75 -1.35
CA ALA A 243 -5.76 7.35 -1.67
C ALA A 243 -4.37 6.91 -1.23
N PHE A 244 -4.28 5.73 -0.61
CA PHE A 244 -3.03 5.00 -0.38
C PHE A 244 -3.02 3.77 -1.25
N THR A 245 -1.90 3.49 -1.94
CA THR A 245 -1.80 2.31 -2.81
C THR A 245 -0.36 1.82 -2.90
N GLY A 246 -0.20 0.51 -3.06
CA GLY A 246 1.09 -0.13 -3.35
C GLY A 246 1.38 -0.30 -4.84
N THR A 247 0.38 -0.10 -5.69
CA THR A 247 0.48 -0.28 -7.14
C THR A 247 0.25 1.04 -7.87
N PRO A 248 0.96 1.28 -9.00
CA PRO A 248 0.75 2.49 -9.79
C PRO A 248 -0.62 2.45 -10.46
N LEU A 249 -1.18 3.62 -10.68
CA LEU A 249 -2.38 3.80 -11.46
C LEU A 249 -2.01 3.75 -12.95
N LEU A 250 -2.19 2.59 -13.59
CA LEU A 250 -1.85 2.39 -15.00
C LEU A 250 -3.13 2.29 -15.86
N GLY A 251 -3.29 3.20 -16.79
CA GLY A 251 -4.16 3.11 -17.98
C GLY A 251 -5.68 3.03 -17.80
N LYS A 252 -6.23 2.38 -16.79
CA LYS A 252 -7.67 2.32 -16.51
C LYS A 252 -8.10 3.15 -15.30
N ASP A 253 -7.17 3.83 -14.70
CA ASP A 253 -7.34 4.45 -13.39
C ASP A 253 -7.57 5.97 -13.45
N GLU A 254 -8.02 6.49 -14.61
CA GLU A 254 -8.56 7.86 -14.75
C GLU A 254 -9.61 8.15 -13.66
N LEU A 255 -10.34 7.13 -13.22
CA LEU A 255 -11.31 7.25 -12.14
C LEU A 255 -10.63 7.58 -10.81
N THR A 256 -9.49 6.96 -10.48
CA THR A 256 -8.81 7.22 -9.21
C THR A 256 -8.22 8.63 -9.18
N GLU A 257 -7.62 9.08 -10.29
CA GLU A 257 -7.15 10.46 -10.42
C GLU A 257 -8.30 11.47 -10.38
N THR A 258 -9.41 11.14 -11.05
CA THR A 258 -10.63 11.96 -11.00
C THR A 258 -11.18 12.07 -9.57
N TRP A 259 -11.04 11.04 -8.76
CA TRP A 259 -11.62 10.98 -7.42
C TRP A 259 -10.71 11.53 -6.34
N PHE A 260 -9.41 11.27 -6.42
CA PHE A 260 -8.45 11.64 -5.39
C PHE A 260 -7.51 12.77 -5.80
N GLY A 261 -7.43 13.10 -7.09
CA GLY A 261 -6.43 14.00 -7.64
C GLY A 261 -5.15 13.26 -8.08
N GLY A 262 -4.14 14.01 -8.52
CA GLY A 262 -2.85 13.46 -8.92
C GLY A 262 -2.03 12.89 -7.76
N TYR A 263 -0.84 12.40 -8.06
CA TYR A 263 0.06 11.90 -7.03
C TYR A 263 0.53 13.01 -6.08
N VAL A 264 0.31 12.82 -4.79
CA VAL A 264 0.85 13.68 -3.72
C VAL A 264 2.25 13.23 -3.30
N SER A 265 2.51 11.93 -3.36
CA SER A 265 3.82 11.34 -3.08
C SER A 265 3.99 10.06 -3.89
N ARG A 266 5.21 9.83 -4.38
CA ARG A 266 5.56 8.67 -5.17
C ARG A 266 6.85 8.03 -4.66
N TYR A 267 6.77 6.75 -4.35
CA TYR A 267 7.90 5.92 -4.00
C TYR A 267 7.74 4.56 -4.67
N ASP A 268 8.35 4.43 -5.84
CA ASP A 268 8.18 3.27 -6.71
C ASP A 268 9.09 2.10 -6.33
N PHE A 269 8.94 1.01 -7.05
CA PHE A 269 9.71 -0.21 -6.82
C PHE A 269 11.21 -0.01 -7.12
N ALA A 270 11.57 0.81 -8.11
CA ALA A 270 12.97 1.08 -8.43
C ALA A 270 13.65 1.86 -7.29
N GLN A 271 12.98 2.89 -6.76
CA GLN A 271 13.46 3.64 -5.60
C GLN A 271 13.60 2.75 -4.35
N SER A 272 12.65 1.83 -4.17
CA SER A 272 12.70 0.89 -3.03
C SER A 272 13.88 -0.09 -3.12
N ILE A 273 14.25 -0.51 -4.34
CA ILE A 273 15.47 -1.30 -4.58
C ILE A 273 16.71 -0.45 -4.35
N GLU A 274 16.74 0.79 -4.84
CA GLU A 274 17.83 1.73 -4.60
C GLU A 274 18.08 1.96 -3.11
N ASP A 275 17.04 2.01 -2.31
CA ASP A 275 17.10 2.20 -0.85
C ASP A 275 17.35 0.90 -0.08
N GLU A 276 17.48 -0.24 -0.77
CA GLU A 276 17.56 -1.59 -0.15
C GLU A 276 16.37 -1.92 0.76
N ALA A 277 15.25 -1.23 0.57
CA ALA A 277 14.03 -1.49 1.30
C ALA A 277 13.28 -2.73 0.76
N THR A 278 13.51 -3.10 -0.49
CA THR A 278 13.02 -4.32 -1.13
C THR A 278 14.13 -5.00 -1.93
N VAL A 279 14.05 -6.31 -2.05
CA VAL A 279 14.99 -7.09 -2.86
C VAL A 279 14.71 -6.93 -4.34
N LYS A 280 15.77 -6.96 -5.15
CA LYS A 280 15.63 -6.96 -6.59
C LYS A 280 14.94 -8.23 -7.06
N LEU A 281 13.87 -8.07 -7.85
CA LEU A 281 13.16 -9.19 -8.44
C LEU A 281 13.80 -9.55 -9.78
N PHE A 282 14.10 -10.83 -9.96
CA PHE A 282 14.48 -11.40 -11.24
C PHE A 282 13.28 -12.15 -11.80
N TYR A 283 12.89 -11.80 -13.00
CA TYR A 283 11.78 -12.42 -13.69
C TYR A 283 12.30 -13.40 -14.74
N ASP A 284 12.03 -14.69 -14.53
CA ASP A 284 12.28 -15.74 -15.50
C ASP A 284 10.94 -16.22 -16.07
N ARG A 285 10.71 -15.89 -17.36
CA ARG A 285 9.45 -16.23 -18.02
C ARG A 285 9.53 -17.66 -18.53
N ARG A 286 8.78 -18.55 -17.93
CA ARG A 286 8.58 -19.92 -18.38
C ARG A 286 7.20 -20.06 -18.99
N LEU A 287 7.17 -20.45 -20.26
CA LEU A 287 5.92 -20.75 -20.96
C LEU A 287 5.64 -22.23 -20.77
N ALA A 288 4.55 -22.56 -20.09
CA ALA A 288 4.00 -23.90 -20.15
C ALA A 288 3.38 -24.05 -21.55
N GLU A 289 3.94 -24.92 -22.37
CA GLU A 289 3.37 -25.20 -23.69
C GLU A 289 1.96 -25.78 -23.51
N VAL A 290 1.01 -25.15 -24.18
CA VAL A 290 -0.35 -25.67 -24.29
C VAL A 290 -0.39 -26.43 -25.59
N CYS A 291 -0.16 -27.75 -25.53
CA CYS A 291 -0.38 -28.62 -26.66
C CYS A 291 -1.84 -29.07 -26.62
N VAL A 292 -2.58 -28.79 -27.67
CA VAL A 292 -3.85 -29.47 -27.97
C VAL A 292 -3.45 -30.86 -28.43
N LYS A 293 -3.71 -31.87 -27.61
CA LYS A 293 -3.32 -33.27 -27.92
C LYS A 293 -4.26 -33.95 -28.92
N ASN A 294 -5.38 -33.33 -29.28
CA ASN A 294 -6.35 -33.89 -30.18
C ASN A 294 -6.63 -32.88 -31.30
N ASP A 295 -6.14 -33.20 -32.50
CA ASP A 295 -6.33 -32.39 -33.69
C ASP A 295 -7.80 -32.50 -34.19
N ASP A 296 -8.52 -33.53 -33.75
CA ASP A 296 -9.90 -33.85 -34.21
C ASP A 296 -10.96 -33.37 -33.18
N LEU A 297 -10.56 -32.62 -32.14
CA LEU A 297 -11.43 -32.18 -31.04
C LEU A 297 -12.69 -31.42 -31.54
N GLN A 298 -12.57 -30.77 -32.68
CA GLN A 298 -13.65 -30.01 -33.28
C GLN A 298 -14.64 -30.95 -34.03
N GLU A 299 -14.13 -31.97 -34.69
CA GLU A 299 -14.95 -32.99 -35.36
C GLU A 299 -15.67 -33.86 -34.33
N GLU A 300 -14.98 -34.38 -33.31
CA GLU A 300 -15.59 -35.12 -32.21
C GLU A 300 -16.68 -34.32 -31.48
N PHE A 301 -16.47 -33.02 -31.29
CA PHE A 301 -17.47 -32.16 -30.65
C PHE A 301 -18.74 -32.06 -31.46
N TYR A 302 -18.64 -31.90 -32.81
CA TYR A 302 -19.81 -31.81 -33.69
C TYR A 302 -20.48 -33.17 -33.86
N GLU A 303 -19.75 -34.30 -33.92
CA GLU A 303 -20.32 -35.63 -33.93
C GLU A 303 -21.16 -35.94 -32.67
N ILE A 304 -20.67 -35.55 -31.48
CA ILE A 304 -21.42 -35.67 -30.24
C ILE A 304 -22.63 -34.75 -30.23
N ALA A 305 -22.50 -33.52 -30.72
CA ALA A 305 -23.60 -32.56 -30.78
C ALA A 305 -24.74 -33.03 -31.71
N GLU A 306 -24.41 -33.66 -32.84
CA GLU A 306 -25.38 -34.26 -33.77
C GLU A 306 -26.01 -35.54 -33.18
N SER A 307 -25.24 -36.43 -32.56
CA SER A 307 -25.74 -37.64 -31.96
C SER A 307 -26.74 -37.39 -30.82
N GLU A 308 -26.54 -36.33 -30.07
CA GLU A 308 -27.40 -35.93 -28.95
C GLU A 308 -28.52 -34.94 -29.36
N ASN A 309 -28.66 -34.63 -30.67
CA ASN A 309 -29.67 -33.73 -31.22
C ASN A 309 -29.69 -32.35 -30.51
N LEU A 310 -28.53 -31.78 -30.24
CA LEU A 310 -28.45 -30.50 -29.58
C LEU A 310 -28.87 -29.34 -30.49
N THR A 311 -29.59 -28.39 -29.93
CA THR A 311 -29.98 -27.16 -30.64
C THR A 311 -28.78 -26.21 -30.78
N ASP A 312 -28.78 -25.34 -31.80
CA ASP A 312 -27.72 -24.34 -32.03
C ASP A 312 -27.41 -23.51 -30.80
N HIS A 313 -28.41 -23.16 -29.99
CA HIS A 313 -28.24 -22.43 -28.75
C HIS A 313 -27.54 -23.25 -27.65
N GLN A 314 -27.78 -24.57 -27.61
CA GLN A 314 -27.08 -25.46 -26.68
C GLN A 314 -25.64 -25.70 -27.11
N ILE A 315 -25.39 -25.82 -28.41
CA ILE A 315 -24.05 -25.91 -28.99
C ILE A 315 -23.25 -24.65 -28.68
N GLU A 316 -23.81 -23.46 -28.90
CA GLU A 316 -23.13 -22.19 -28.59
C GLU A 316 -22.81 -22.05 -27.09
N ARG A 317 -23.71 -22.50 -26.22
CA ARG A 317 -23.50 -22.48 -24.77
C ARG A 317 -22.41 -23.45 -24.33
N LEU A 318 -22.37 -24.66 -24.92
CA LEU A 318 -21.31 -25.64 -24.67
C LEU A 318 -19.96 -25.14 -25.20
N GLN A 319 -19.89 -24.57 -26.38
CA GLN A 319 -18.69 -23.98 -26.96
C GLN A 319 -18.12 -22.85 -26.02
N LYS A 320 -18.99 -21.96 -25.54
CA LYS A 320 -18.58 -20.93 -24.58
C LYS A 320 -18.08 -21.52 -23.25
N GLN A 321 -18.65 -22.63 -22.81
CA GLN A 321 -18.28 -23.28 -21.54
C GLN A 321 -16.96 -24.09 -21.67
N PHE A 322 -16.76 -24.79 -22.79
CA PHE A 322 -15.55 -25.56 -23.06
C PHE A 322 -14.39 -24.70 -23.59
N ALA A 323 -14.66 -23.61 -24.29
CA ALA A 323 -13.65 -22.64 -24.71
C ALA A 323 -13.23 -21.68 -23.58
N SER A 324 -13.73 -21.86 -22.35
CA SER A 324 -13.29 -21.04 -21.26
C SER A 324 -11.80 -21.27 -20.99
N MET A 325 -11.03 -20.18 -20.91
CA MET A 325 -9.58 -20.20 -20.62
C MET A 325 -9.25 -21.04 -19.38
N ILE A 326 -10.18 -21.14 -18.43
CA ILE A 326 -10.07 -21.96 -17.21
C ILE A 326 -10.06 -23.46 -17.54
N GLY A 327 -10.91 -23.94 -18.47
CA GLY A 327 -10.91 -25.35 -18.87
C GLY A 327 -9.60 -25.79 -19.53
N VAL A 328 -9.02 -24.92 -20.37
CA VAL A 328 -7.70 -25.17 -21.00
C VAL A 328 -6.57 -25.07 -20.00
N LEU A 329 -6.68 -24.19 -19.00
CA LEU A 329 -5.66 -23.99 -17.96
C LEU A 329 -5.66 -25.08 -16.88
N SER A 330 -6.78 -25.77 -16.64
CA SER A 330 -6.96 -26.75 -15.56
C SER A 330 -6.77 -28.22 -15.98
N VAL A 331 -6.16 -28.49 -17.14
CA VAL A 331 -5.82 -29.86 -17.55
C VAL A 331 -4.76 -30.43 -16.60
N ASP A 332 -5.01 -31.63 -16.06
CA ASP A 332 -4.18 -32.28 -15.05
C ASP A 332 -2.70 -32.42 -15.47
N ASP A 333 -2.43 -32.82 -16.72
CA ASP A 333 -1.07 -32.91 -17.26
C ASP A 333 -0.30 -31.59 -17.20
N ARG A 334 -0.98 -30.49 -17.47
CA ARG A 334 -0.41 -29.14 -17.39
C ARG A 334 -0.15 -28.73 -15.94
N LEU A 335 -1.11 -28.98 -15.06
CA LEU A 335 -0.96 -28.70 -13.62
C LEU A 335 0.19 -29.51 -13.03
N ASN A 336 0.31 -30.78 -13.40
CA ASN A 336 1.42 -31.63 -13.00
C ASN A 336 2.78 -31.11 -13.51
N THR A 337 2.85 -30.70 -14.77
CA THR A 337 4.08 -30.12 -15.36
C THR A 337 4.48 -28.83 -14.63
N ILE A 338 3.53 -27.94 -14.37
CA ILE A 338 3.78 -26.70 -13.60
C ILE A 338 4.21 -27.02 -12.17
N ALA A 339 3.54 -27.97 -11.50
CA ALA A 339 3.88 -28.36 -10.14
C ALA A 339 5.29 -28.97 -10.06
N GLN A 340 5.67 -29.82 -11.02
CA GLN A 340 7.02 -30.39 -11.10
C GLN A 340 8.06 -29.31 -11.36
N ASP A 341 7.81 -28.37 -12.27
CA ASP A 341 8.72 -27.25 -12.53
C ASP A 341 8.94 -26.39 -11.29
N ILE A 342 7.85 -26.07 -10.55
CA ILE A 342 7.95 -25.34 -9.28
C ILE A 342 8.76 -26.11 -8.26
N ALA A 343 8.49 -27.41 -8.10
CA ALA A 343 9.18 -28.27 -7.14
C ALA A 343 10.69 -28.41 -7.42
N LEU A 344 11.07 -28.48 -8.69
CA LEU A 344 12.47 -28.54 -9.11
C LEU A 344 13.19 -27.19 -9.02
N HIS A 345 12.47 -26.11 -9.23
CA HIS A 345 13.05 -24.76 -9.26
C HIS A 345 13.19 -24.14 -7.87
N PHE A 346 12.23 -24.39 -6.98
CA PHE A 346 12.20 -23.77 -5.64
C PHE A 346 13.47 -24.04 -4.81
N PRO A 347 13.99 -25.27 -4.70
CA PRO A 347 15.23 -25.54 -3.95
C PRO A 347 16.46 -24.83 -4.53
N ARG A 348 16.51 -24.66 -5.86
CA ARG A 348 17.63 -23.97 -6.53
C ARG A 348 17.65 -22.47 -6.23
N ARG A 349 16.48 -21.83 -6.04
CA ARG A 349 16.38 -20.42 -5.65
C ARG A 349 16.95 -20.15 -4.26
N VAL A 350 16.66 -21.02 -3.30
CA VAL A 350 17.13 -20.86 -1.92
C VAL A 350 18.66 -20.96 -1.85
N SER A 351 19.27 -21.84 -2.62
CA SER A 351 20.74 -21.96 -2.67
C SER A 351 21.43 -20.76 -3.35
N GLN A 352 20.80 -20.13 -4.31
CA GLN A 352 21.33 -18.90 -4.95
C GLN A 352 21.31 -17.69 -4.01
N VAL A 353 20.29 -17.55 -3.18
CA VAL A 353 20.21 -16.48 -2.18
C VAL A 353 21.27 -16.65 -1.08
N GLN A 354 21.57 -17.88 -0.67
CA GLN A 354 22.63 -18.16 0.31
C GLN A 354 24.04 -17.90 -0.24
N SER A 355 24.29 -18.11 -1.54
CA SER A 355 25.59 -17.84 -2.14
C SER A 355 25.90 -16.36 -2.35
N VAL A 356 24.89 -15.49 -2.42
CA VAL A 356 25.09 -14.03 -2.53
C VAL A 356 25.43 -13.41 -1.16
N ASN A 357 25.02 -14.02 -0.05
CA ASN A 357 25.32 -13.52 1.30
C ASN A 357 26.68 -13.95 1.86
N LEU A 358 27.46 -14.77 1.14
CA LEU A 358 28.76 -15.28 1.62
C LEU A 358 29.99 -14.52 1.06
N SER A 359 29.79 -13.44 0.31
CA SER A 359 30.87 -12.57 -0.15
C SER A 359 30.93 -11.25 0.61
N ILE A 360 31.06 -11.30 1.95
CA ILE A 360 31.56 -10.18 2.73
C ILE A 360 33.08 -10.39 2.82
N PRO A 361 33.91 -9.55 2.22
CA PRO A 361 35.35 -9.59 2.46
C PRO A 361 35.63 -9.21 3.91
N ALA A 362 36.48 -9.97 4.54
CA ALA A 362 37.00 -9.74 5.89
C ALA A 362 37.71 -8.38 6.02
#